data_957afc31de58e74d72cb787c49affcf1
#
_entry.id   957afc31de58e74d72cb787c49affcf1
#
_cell.length_a   1.000
_cell.length_b   1.000
_cell.length_c   1.000
_cell.angle_alpha   90.00
_cell.angle_beta   90.00
_cell.angle_gamma   90.00
#
_symmetry.space_group_name_H-M   'P 1'
#
loop_
_entity.id
_entity.type
_entity.pdbx_description
1 polymer ?
#
loop_
_entity_poly.entity_id
_entity_poly.type
_entity_poly.pdbx_seq_one_letter_code
_entity_poly.pdbx_strand_id
1 'polypeptide(L)'
;GTLSAKDQADLAAGFQAAVVDVLAEKTRRALALYAPLTETRSICVAGGVAANMAIRTGLETVASDFEAKFIAPPLALCTDNAAMIAYAALEQMGTREPDGMDLSARPRWPLDQRAPAMLGSGKKGAKA
;
A
#
# COMPACT_ATOMS: atom_id res chain seq x y z
N GLY A 1 -18.66 -16.78 -24.29
CA GLY A 1 -18.23 -18.09 -23.79
C GLY A 1 -17.51 -17.92 -22.47
N THR A 2 -17.57 -18.90 -21.60
CA THR A 2 -16.83 -18.94 -20.35
C THR A 2 -15.37 -19.28 -20.62
N LEU A 3 -14.44 -18.56 -19.98
CA LEU A 3 -13.00 -18.83 -20.05
C LEU A 3 -12.69 -20.21 -19.44
N SER A 4 -11.76 -20.94 -20.04
CA SER A 4 -11.25 -22.16 -19.43
C SER A 4 -10.46 -21.85 -18.14
N ALA A 5 -10.31 -22.83 -17.24
CA ALA A 5 -9.51 -22.66 -16.03
C ALA A 5 -8.06 -22.25 -16.34
N LYS A 6 -7.51 -22.75 -17.44
CA LYS A 6 -6.18 -22.36 -17.91
C LYS A 6 -6.14 -20.89 -18.34
N ASP A 7 -7.12 -20.44 -19.12
CA ASP A 7 -7.17 -19.04 -19.58
C ASP A 7 -7.33 -18.07 -18.39
N GLN A 8 -8.13 -18.46 -17.38
CA GLN A 8 -8.28 -17.68 -16.14
C GLN A 8 -6.96 -17.58 -15.38
N ALA A 9 -6.22 -18.68 -15.26
CA ALA A 9 -4.91 -18.70 -14.60
C ALA A 9 -3.87 -17.86 -15.36
N ASP A 10 -3.83 -17.99 -16.68
CA ASP A 10 -2.91 -17.23 -17.53
C ASP A 10 -3.20 -15.72 -17.47
N LEU A 11 -4.47 -15.32 -17.48
CA LEU A 11 -4.88 -13.93 -17.31
C LEU A 11 -4.51 -13.39 -15.93
N ALA A 12 -4.74 -14.17 -14.87
CA ALA A 12 -4.37 -13.76 -13.51
C ALA A 12 -2.86 -13.59 -13.35
N ALA A 13 -2.08 -14.51 -13.91
CA ALA A 13 -0.62 -14.43 -13.92
C ALA A 13 -0.12 -13.21 -14.71
N GLY A 14 -0.68 -12.97 -15.89
CA GLY A 14 -0.35 -11.80 -16.71
C GLY A 14 -0.69 -10.48 -16.00
N PHE A 15 -1.85 -10.41 -15.37
CA PHE A 15 -2.24 -9.25 -14.55
C PHE A 15 -1.29 -9.03 -13.38
N GLN A 16 -0.96 -10.10 -12.62
CA GLN A 16 0.00 -10.00 -11.51
C GLN A 16 1.37 -9.51 -12.00
N ALA A 17 1.88 -10.05 -13.11
CA ALA A 17 3.15 -9.61 -13.68
C ALA A 17 3.13 -8.13 -14.05
N ALA A 18 2.07 -7.66 -14.71
CA ALA A 18 1.92 -6.25 -15.06
C ALA A 18 1.88 -5.33 -13.82
N VAL A 19 1.22 -5.76 -12.73
CA VAL A 19 1.22 -5.00 -11.47
C VAL A 19 2.61 -4.94 -10.86
N VAL A 20 3.35 -6.06 -10.84
CA VAL A 20 4.74 -6.10 -10.35
C VAL A 20 5.61 -5.15 -11.14
N ASP A 21 5.54 -5.18 -12.48
CA ASP A 21 6.33 -4.33 -13.37
C ASP A 21 6.06 -2.84 -13.13
N VAL A 22 4.79 -2.46 -13.04
CA VAL A 22 4.40 -1.06 -12.79
C VAL A 22 4.90 -0.59 -11.43
N LEU A 23 4.73 -1.39 -10.37
CA LEU A 23 5.18 -1.02 -9.03
C LEU A 23 6.71 -0.95 -8.96
N ALA A 24 7.42 -1.92 -9.52
CA ALA A 24 8.88 -1.94 -9.57
C ALA A 24 9.43 -0.71 -10.32
N GLU A 25 8.86 -0.39 -11.49
CA GLU A 25 9.31 0.77 -12.28
C GLU A 25 9.03 2.11 -11.56
N LYS A 26 7.85 2.26 -10.96
CA LYS A 26 7.53 3.46 -10.18
C LYS A 26 8.45 3.63 -8.96
N THR A 27 8.74 2.53 -8.28
CA THR A 27 9.66 2.51 -7.13
C THR A 27 11.08 2.83 -7.56
N ARG A 28 11.55 2.26 -8.67
CA ARG A 28 12.87 2.57 -9.24
C ARG A 28 13.02 4.06 -9.55
N ARG A 29 12.02 4.68 -10.16
CA ARG A 29 12.03 6.13 -10.44
C ARG A 29 12.02 6.95 -9.15
N ALA A 30 11.23 6.56 -8.16
CA ALA A 30 11.20 7.24 -6.88
C ALA A 30 12.55 7.15 -6.15
N LEU A 31 13.17 5.97 -6.11
CA LEU A 31 14.49 5.79 -5.52
C LEU A 31 15.59 6.55 -6.28
N ALA A 32 15.52 6.62 -7.61
CA ALA A 32 16.47 7.42 -8.38
C ALA A 32 16.40 8.92 -8.05
N LEU A 33 15.20 9.44 -7.77
CA LEU A 33 15.01 10.82 -7.31
C LEU A 33 15.44 11.03 -5.84
N TYR A 34 15.24 10.00 -5.02
CA TYR A 34 15.54 10.06 -3.59
C TYR A 34 17.03 9.83 -3.28
N ALA A 35 17.70 8.99 -4.04
CA ALA A 35 19.08 8.59 -3.80
C ALA A 35 20.08 9.76 -3.66
N PRO A 36 19.97 10.87 -4.41
CA PRO A 36 20.86 12.01 -4.23
C PRO A 36 20.61 12.82 -2.95
N LEU A 37 19.49 12.60 -2.28
CA LEU A 37 19.05 13.39 -1.13
C LEU A 37 19.55 12.84 0.21
N THR A 38 20.00 11.57 0.24
CA THR A 38 20.40 10.89 1.47
C THR A 38 21.38 9.75 1.22
N GLU A 39 22.29 9.54 2.16
CA GLU A 39 23.18 8.39 2.16
C GLU A 39 22.48 7.12 2.67
N THR A 40 21.49 7.28 3.56
CA THR A 40 20.74 6.17 4.14
C THR A 40 19.41 6.01 3.40
N ARG A 41 19.29 4.96 2.61
CA ARG A 41 18.10 4.69 1.81
C ARG A 41 17.28 3.56 2.42
N SER A 42 15.98 3.77 2.47
CA SER A 42 15.05 2.70 2.88
C SER A 42 13.73 2.81 2.12
N ILE A 43 13.14 1.67 1.85
CA ILE A 43 11.79 1.54 1.29
C ILE A 43 10.95 0.73 2.27
N CYS A 44 9.79 1.25 2.63
CA CYS A 44 8.82 0.56 3.46
C CYS A 44 7.60 0.16 2.61
N VAL A 45 7.23 -1.10 2.65
CA VAL A 45 6.09 -1.65 1.92
C VAL A 45 5.12 -2.29 2.91
N ALA A 46 3.91 -1.76 2.99
CA ALA A 46 2.88 -2.21 3.93
C ALA A 46 1.50 -2.29 3.26
N GLY A 47 0.50 -2.80 4.01
CA GLY A 47 -0.87 -2.97 3.53
C GLY A 47 -1.10 -4.28 2.77
N GLY A 48 -2.33 -4.52 2.35
CA GLY A 48 -2.74 -5.80 1.74
C GLY A 48 -1.94 -6.20 0.49
N VAL A 49 -1.51 -5.23 -0.32
CA VAL A 49 -0.69 -5.49 -1.51
C VAL A 49 0.69 -6.05 -1.12
N ALA A 50 1.24 -5.66 0.03
CA ALA A 50 2.51 -6.18 0.55
C ALA A 50 2.44 -7.67 0.97
N ALA A 51 1.26 -8.25 1.06
CA ALA A 51 1.07 -9.69 1.27
C ALA A 51 1.32 -10.51 -0.01
N ASN A 52 1.28 -9.89 -1.20
CA ASN A 52 1.57 -10.58 -2.44
C ASN A 52 3.09 -10.80 -2.59
N MET A 53 3.51 -12.06 -2.59
CA MET A 53 4.92 -12.42 -2.62
C MET A 53 5.63 -12.00 -3.91
N ALA A 54 4.96 -12.05 -5.07
CA ALA A 54 5.57 -11.64 -6.34
C ALA A 54 5.88 -10.13 -6.33
N ILE A 55 4.96 -9.32 -5.81
CA ILE A 55 5.16 -7.87 -5.64
C ILE A 55 6.29 -7.61 -4.65
N ARG A 56 6.28 -8.30 -3.51
CA ARG A 56 7.32 -8.16 -2.48
C ARG A 56 8.71 -8.45 -3.04
N THR A 57 8.88 -9.58 -3.71
CA THR A 57 10.16 -9.97 -4.34
C THR A 57 10.61 -8.96 -5.41
N GLY A 58 9.68 -8.47 -6.25
CA GLY A 58 10.00 -7.45 -7.24
C GLY A 58 10.50 -6.14 -6.61
N LEU A 59 9.87 -5.72 -5.51
CA LEU A 59 10.29 -4.51 -4.80
C LEU A 59 11.58 -4.70 -3.98
N GLU A 60 11.82 -5.88 -3.43
CA GLU A 60 13.08 -6.25 -2.79
C GLU A 60 14.26 -6.18 -3.78
N THR A 61 14.04 -6.68 -5.00
CA THR A 61 15.05 -6.57 -6.08
C THR A 61 15.36 -5.11 -6.38
N VAL A 62 14.35 -4.26 -6.56
CA VAL A 62 14.56 -2.82 -6.78
C VAL A 62 15.28 -2.16 -5.61
N ALA A 63 14.93 -2.51 -4.37
CA ALA A 63 15.63 -1.97 -3.19
C ALA A 63 17.11 -2.36 -3.19
N SER A 64 17.42 -3.62 -3.53
CA SER A 64 18.79 -4.12 -3.65
C SER A 64 19.60 -3.37 -4.71
N ASP A 65 19.00 -3.10 -5.89
CA ASP A 65 19.64 -2.35 -6.99
C ASP A 65 20.08 -0.94 -6.59
N PHE A 66 19.41 -0.35 -5.60
CA PHE A 66 19.70 0.98 -5.07
C PHE A 66 20.42 0.97 -3.71
N GLU A 67 20.89 -0.20 -3.25
CA GLU A 67 21.48 -0.37 -1.92
C GLU A 67 20.55 0.16 -0.80
N ALA A 68 19.24 0.07 -1.01
CA ALA A 68 18.23 0.54 -0.08
C ALA A 68 17.78 -0.59 0.85
N LYS A 69 17.59 -0.27 2.13
CA LYS A 69 17.01 -1.20 3.09
C LYS A 69 15.54 -1.45 2.75
N PHE A 70 15.17 -2.70 2.48
CA PHE A 70 13.78 -3.10 2.34
C PHE A 70 13.16 -3.42 3.70
N ILE A 71 12.01 -2.83 3.99
CA ILE A 71 11.29 -3.00 5.25
C ILE A 71 9.85 -3.37 4.92
N ALA A 72 9.40 -4.53 5.38
CA ALA A 72 8.02 -4.95 5.25
C ALA A 72 7.57 -5.70 6.51
N PRO A 73 6.32 -5.52 6.96
CA PRO A 73 5.81 -6.25 8.11
C PRO A 73 5.68 -7.76 7.79
N PRO A 74 5.60 -8.61 8.81
CA PRO A 74 5.18 -10.00 8.65
C PRO A 74 3.86 -10.10 7.86
N LEU A 75 3.71 -11.14 7.04
CA LEU A 75 2.52 -11.29 6.18
C LEU A 75 1.20 -11.21 6.94
N ALA A 76 1.13 -11.77 8.14
CA ALA A 76 -0.04 -11.74 9.00
C ALA A 76 -0.46 -10.32 9.45
N LEU A 77 0.45 -9.35 9.36
CA LEU A 77 0.20 -7.95 9.74
C LEU A 77 0.05 -7.03 8.52
N CYS A 78 0.09 -7.57 7.29
CA CYS A 78 -0.06 -6.77 6.07
C CYS A 78 -1.52 -6.39 5.77
N THR A 79 -2.49 -7.14 6.30
CA THR A 79 -3.92 -6.84 6.17
C THR A 79 -4.44 -6.17 7.44
N ASP A 80 -5.68 -5.68 7.38
CA ASP A 80 -6.34 -5.08 8.54
C ASP A 80 -6.31 -6.03 9.73
N ASN A 81 -5.84 -5.54 10.87
CA ASN A 81 -5.74 -6.31 12.09
C ASN A 81 -5.89 -5.42 13.33
N ALA A 82 -6.38 -6.00 14.42
CA ALA A 82 -6.62 -5.28 15.66
C ALA A 82 -5.33 -4.75 16.31
N ALA A 83 -4.19 -5.40 16.08
CA ALA A 83 -2.92 -4.99 16.69
C ALA A 83 -2.47 -3.62 16.17
N MET A 84 -2.63 -3.33 14.88
CA MET A 84 -2.27 -2.02 14.32
C MET A 84 -3.16 -0.90 14.88
N ILE A 85 -4.44 -1.18 15.12
CA ILE A 85 -5.37 -0.20 15.70
C ILE A 85 -5.05 0.04 17.18
N ALA A 86 -4.79 -1.02 17.94
CA ALA A 86 -4.37 -0.92 19.32
C ALA A 86 -3.05 -0.15 19.46
N TYR A 87 -2.08 -0.41 18.59
CA TYR A 87 -0.81 0.31 18.58
C TYR A 87 -1.00 1.80 18.25
N ALA A 88 -1.80 2.12 17.24
CA ALA A 88 -2.12 3.51 16.90
C ALA A 88 -2.82 4.25 18.06
N ALA A 89 -3.69 3.55 18.81
CA ALA A 89 -4.31 4.11 20.01
C ALA A 89 -3.28 4.37 21.12
N LEU A 90 -2.35 3.44 21.37
CA LEU A 90 -1.26 3.61 22.33
C LEU A 90 -0.37 4.82 22.01
N GLU A 91 -0.01 5.00 20.75
CA GLU A 91 0.80 6.15 20.30
C GLU A 91 0.07 7.50 20.48
N GLN A 92 -1.27 7.49 20.47
CA GLN A 92 -2.08 8.69 20.69
C GLN A 92 -2.40 8.95 22.18
N MET A 93 -2.21 7.96 23.05
CA MET A 93 -2.44 8.13 24.48
C MET A 93 -1.50 9.21 25.04
N GLY A 94 -2.09 10.17 25.76
CA GLY A 94 -1.34 11.30 26.33
C GLY A 94 -1.17 12.51 25.40
N THR A 95 -1.52 12.38 24.12
CA THR A 95 -1.53 13.50 23.16
C THR A 95 -2.93 13.91 22.73
N ARG A 96 -3.90 13.04 22.92
CA ARG A 96 -5.30 13.24 22.54
C ARG A 96 -6.23 12.53 23.53
N GLU A 97 -7.32 13.20 23.89
CA GLU A 97 -8.41 12.56 24.65
C GLU A 97 -9.17 11.56 23.76
N PRO A 98 -9.71 10.48 24.36
CA PRO A 98 -10.55 9.53 23.63
C PRO A 98 -11.77 10.21 23.01
N ASP A 99 -12.16 9.77 21.83
CA ASP A 99 -13.41 10.21 21.21
C ASP A 99 -14.63 9.68 21.99
N GLY A 100 -15.74 10.41 21.94
CA GLY A 100 -17.00 9.98 22.53
C GLY A 100 -17.64 8.80 21.78
N MET A 101 -18.68 8.23 22.40
CA MET A 101 -19.43 7.11 21.79
C MET A 101 -20.28 7.53 20.58
N ASP A 102 -20.32 8.80 20.27
CA ASP A 102 -20.99 9.41 19.10
C ASP A 102 -20.07 9.53 17.87
N LEU A 103 -18.83 9.05 17.98
CA LEU A 103 -17.88 9.04 16.87
C LEU A 103 -18.45 8.30 15.66
N SER A 104 -18.63 9.02 14.55
CA SER A 104 -19.09 8.43 13.31
C SER A 104 -17.95 7.78 12.54
N ALA A 105 -18.16 6.53 12.08
CA ALA A 105 -17.22 5.88 11.18
C ALA A 105 -17.12 6.63 9.84
N ARG A 106 -15.90 6.85 9.38
CA ARG A 106 -15.60 7.52 8.11
C ARG A 106 -14.94 6.55 7.14
N PRO A 107 -15.70 5.84 6.32
CA PRO A 107 -15.16 4.83 5.40
C PRO A 107 -14.30 5.43 4.27
N ARG A 108 -14.40 6.73 4.06
CA ARG A 108 -13.57 7.48 3.12
C ARG A 108 -13.02 8.71 3.82
N TRP A 109 -11.72 8.70 4.02
CA TRP A 109 -11.01 9.81 4.63
C TRP A 109 -10.02 10.38 3.62
N PRO A 110 -10.31 11.51 2.95
CA PRO A 110 -9.36 12.11 2.04
C PRO A 110 -8.12 12.59 2.81
N LEU A 111 -6.95 12.25 2.32
CA LEU A 111 -5.67 12.69 2.90
C LEU A 111 -5.51 14.20 2.81
N ASP A 112 -5.98 14.80 1.71
CA ASP A 112 -6.03 16.24 1.52
C ASP A 112 -7.50 16.67 1.35
N GLN A 113 -8.02 17.33 2.37
CA GLN A 113 -9.40 17.85 2.36
C GLN A 113 -9.58 19.10 1.46
N ARG A 114 -8.47 19.69 0.99
CA ARG A 114 -8.47 20.87 0.12
C ARG A 114 -8.31 20.51 -1.36
N ALA A 115 -7.82 19.30 -1.64
CA ALA A 115 -7.69 18.84 -3.02
C ALA A 115 -9.05 18.65 -3.68
N PRO A 116 -9.22 19.06 -4.94
CA PRO A 116 -10.43 18.73 -5.70
C PRO A 116 -10.56 17.21 -5.83
N ALA A 117 -11.80 16.70 -5.80
CA ALA A 117 -12.07 15.28 -5.94
C ALA A 117 -11.45 14.74 -7.25
N MET A 118 -10.55 13.77 -7.14
CA MET A 118 -9.81 13.23 -8.30
C MET A 118 -10.68 12.46 -9.30
N LEU A 119 -11.84 11.99 -8.91
CA LEU A 119 -12.77 11.24 -9.75
C LEU A 119 -14.22 11.58 -9.40
N GLY A 120 -14.87 12.29 -10.31
CA GLY A 120 -16.30 12.55 -10.27
C GLY A 120 -16.76 13.45 -9.11
N SER A 121 -17.93 13.99 -9.24
CA SER A 121 -18.58 14.91 -8.28
C SER A 121 -19.02 14.27 -6.96
N GLY A 122 -18.27 13.35 -6.38
CA GLY A 122 -18.58 12.74 -5.09
C GLY A 122 -19.75 11.76 -5.08
N LYS A 123 -20.44 11.55 -6.20
CA LYS A 123 -21.51 10.57 -6.33
C LYS A 123 -20.93 9.24 -6.84
N LYS A 124 -20.81 8.29 -5.93
CA LYS A 124 -20.51 6.87 -6.18
C LYS A 124 -19.22 6.59 -6.98
N GLY A 125 -18.07 6.71 -6.33
CA GLY A 125 -16.92 5.91 -6.73
C GLY A 125 -17.21 4.43 -6.55
N ALA A 126 -16.53 3.57 -7.34
CA ALA A 126 -16.66 2.13 -7.21
C ALA A 126 -16.56 1.69 -5.75
N LYS A 127 -17.44 0.80 -5.35
CA LYS A 127 -17.33 0.13 -4.05
C LYS A 127 -16.06 -0.70 -4.11
N ALA A 128 -15.10 -0.43 -3.25
CA ALA A 128 -14.05 -1.36 -2.95
C ALA A 128 -14.65 -2.51 -2.14
#